data_9c7eb3258138f85e4065ba2991ad014c
#
_entry.id   9c7eb3258138f85e4065ba2991ad014c
#
_cell.length_a   1.000
_cell.length_b   1.000
_cell.length_c   1.000
_cell.angle_alpha   90.00
_cell.angle_beta   90.00
_cell.angle_gamma   90.00
#
_symmetry.space_group_name_H-M   'P 1'
#
loop_
_entity.id
_entity.type
_entity.pdbx_description
1 polymer ?
#
loop_
_entity_poly.entity_id
_entity_poly.type
_entity_poly.pdbx_seq_one_letter_code
_entity_poly.pdbx_strand_id
1 'polypeptide(L)'
;MDTSLTRRNFVKWSALSAGTASLVGLTSCSSGGEQGAGQEASGEKGTWLTGACMNNCSCGSSRCLLKVYVEDGVPLKIRTDEQDEDSIEVPQRRACPRGRAQIGNILSPARIKYPMKRKGWSPDNPNGELRGKDEWERIGWDEALDYIAAEMKKAYDNYGPKSILAAAYSDIGDTYFDPVICLLNAKGGAVHHELGTVSLGSWPIPEMTMTGGMLAAPDSLSLQDSDLHIMFGCNWAANKGGQTPHQLDAARQAGGKVVIIEPWLNQTAQALADEWIPIRPGTDTAFCIGMMYHQIENGLYDQDFLDKYCVGFDADHMPEGAPAEDNFKDYVLGTYDGTPKTPEWAEAICGVPADKIRSLAEEIHASKKTNFFAGQSTTKIPAGEMFAQAFYTLAFMHGGMGTPGNYASWVGLHEGMSLAPYCMAGDSSDGFKKNPANPLTPKSLSSVPLWSEMEDPTAWEKVDYSECWQSI
;
A
#
# COMPACT_ATOMS: atom_id res chain seq x y z
N MET A 1 -31.85 -10.50 11.79
CA MET A 1 -31.98 -9.42 10.81
C MET A 1 -32.39 -10.07 9.50
N ASP A 2 -33.39 -9.55 8.85
CA ASP A 2 -33.80 -10.06 7.54
C ASP A 2 -32.67 -9.77 6.53
N THR A 3 -32.04 -10.81 6.01
CA THR A 3 -30.94 -10.75 5.06
C THR A 3 -31.41 -10.79 3.59
N SER A 4 -32.70 -10.62 3.35
CA SER A 4 -33.25 -10.59 2.00
C SER A 4 -32.69 -9.40 1.20
N LEU A 5 -32.29 -9.62 -0.06
CA LEU A 5 -31.90 -8.58 -1.01
C LEU A 5 -33.17 -7.84 -1.46
N THR A 6 -33.59 -6.92 -0.64
CA THR A 6 -34.64 -5.98 -1.01
C THR A 6 -34.02 -4.60 -1.22
N ARG A 7 -34.62 -3.79 -2.10
CA ARG A 7 -34.27 -2.39 -2.32
C ARG A 7 -34.00 -1.62 -1.02
N ARG A 8 -34.87 -1.80 -0.01
CA ARG A 8 -34.77 -1.10 1.27
C ARG A 8 -33.53 -1.53 2.07
N ASN A 9 -33.13 -2.81 1.99
CA ASN A 9 -31.96 -3.32 2.68
C ASN A 9 -30.68 -2.91 1.94
N PHE A 10 -30.67 -2.95 0.60
CA PHE A 10 -29.56 -2.47 -0.21
C PHE A 10 -29.27 -0.98 0.03
N VAL A 11 -30.32 -0.14 -0.01
CA VAL A 11 -30.19 1.31 0.25
C VAL A 11 -29.80 1.60 1.70
N LYS A 12 -30.30 0.84 2.69
CA LYS A 12 -29.88 1.01 4.08
C LYS A 12 -28.39 0.70 4.28
N TRP A 13 -27.89 -0.35 3.67
CA TRP A 13 -26.48 -0.73 3.79
C TRP A 13 -25.57 0.23 3.02
N SER A 14 -25.97 0.66 1.82
CA SER A 14 -25.24 1.67 1.05
C SER A 14 -25.24 3.04 1.70
N ALA A 15 -26.36 3.43 2.32
CA ALA A 15 -26.50 4.69 3.04
C ALA A 15 -25.76 4.70 4.38
N LEU A 16 -25.64 3.55 5.07
CA LEU A 16 -24.81 3.47 6.28
C LEU A 16 -23.33 3.68 5.96
N SER A 17 -22.87 3.15 4.86
CA SER A 17 -21.47 3.32 4.43
C SER A 17 -21.16 4.72 3.89
N ALA A 18 -22.12 5.35 3.21
CA ALA A 18 -22.00 6.74 2.77
C ALA A 18 -22.25 7.75 3.92
N GLY A 19 -23.14 7.39 4.85
CA GLY A 19 -23.50 8.24 5.98
C GLY A 19 -22.44 8.30 7.09
N THR A 20 -21.69 7.23 7.31
CA THR A 20 -20.60 7.24 8.30
C THR A 20 -19.42 8.11 7.87
N ALA A 21 -19.14 8.19 6.58
CA ALA A 21 -18.14 9.12 6.06
C ALA A 21 -18.57 10.60 6.16
N SER A 22 -19.88 10.86 6.16
CA SER A 22 -20.44 12.22 6.25
C SER A 22 -20.80 12.67 7.67
N LEU A 23 -21.10 11.73 8.59
CA LEU A 23 -21.59 12.04 9.94
C LEU A 23 -20.50 12.19 10.98
N VAL A 24 -19.30 11.67 10.75
CA VAL A 24 -18.15 11.91 11.65
C VAL A 24 -17.65 13.35 11.54
N GLY A 25 -17.97 14.07 10.47
CA GLY A 25 -17.65 15.49 10.32
C GLY A 25 -18.65 16.47 10.96
N LEU A 26 -19.80 16.02 11.43
CA LEU A 26 -20.88 16.93 11.86
C LEU A 26 -21.25 16.92 13.35
N THR A 27 -20.67 16.03 14.17
CA THR A 27 -21.04 15.92 15.59
C THR A 27 -19.94 16.29 16.58
N SER A 28 -18.85 16.87 16.17
CA SER A 28 -17.78 17.29 17.07
C SER A 28 -17.69 18.81 17.30
N CYS A 29 -18.75 19.55 17.13
CA CYS A 29 -18.80 20.98 17.41
C CYS A 29 -19.92 21.36 18.38
N SER A 30 -19.80 20.94 19.63
CA SER A 30 -20.45 21.67 20.73
C SER A 30 -19.74 21.39 22.05
N SER A 31 -18.66 22.08 22.31
CA SER A 31 -18.27 22.56 23.64
C SER A 31 -17.22 23.62 23.46
N GLY A 32 -17.52 24.81 24.00
CA GLY A 32 -16.82 26.06 23.78
C GLY A 32 -15.36 26.07 24.23
N GLY A 33 -14.60 26.82 23.45
CA GLY A 33 -13.27 27.29 23.75
C GLY A 33 -12.94 28.32 22.70
N GLU A 34 -13.13 29.61 23.07
CA GLU A 34 -12.58 30.71 22.33
C GLU A 34 -11.07 30.60 22.31
N GLN A 35 -10.47 30.52 21.11
CA GLN A 35 -9.10 31.00 20.91
C GLN A 35 -8.78 31.14 19.43
N GLY A 36 -8.31 32.30 19.04
CA GLY A 36 -7.49 32.54 17.82
C GLY A 36 -8.25 32.92 16.56
N ALA A 37 -8.83 34.10 16.53
CA ALA A 37 -9.25 34.75 15.31
C ALA A 37 -8.03 35.16 14.49
N GLY A 38 -7.61 34.32 13.55
CA GLY A 38 -6.82 34.75 12.41
C GLY A 38 -7.69 35.66 11.52
N GLN A 39 -7.21 36.84 11.19
CA GLN A 39 -7.91 37.86 10.41
C GLN A 39 -8.56 37.27 9.17
N GLU A 40 -9.89 37.15 9.20
CA GLU A 40 -10.71 36.90 8.02
C GLU A 40 -10.61 38.12 7.10
N ALA A 41 -10.22 37.88 5.86
CA ALA A 41 -10.36 38.86 4.80
C ALA A 41 -11.86 39.11 4.62
N SER A 42 -12.30 40.30 5.05
CA SER A 42 -13.68 40.78 4.99
C SER A 42 -14.20 40.74 3.55
N GLY A 43 -15.06 39.77 3.21
CA GLY A 43 -15.71 39.69 1.91
C GLY A 43 -16.06 38.28 1.40
N GLU A 44 -15.60 37.23 2.05
CA GLU A 44 -15.93 35.85 1.63
C GLU A 44 -17.33 35.44 2.17
N LYS A 45 -18.24 35.05 1.26
CA LYS A 45 -19.61 34.65 1.61
C LYS A 45 -19.72 33.19 2.05
N GLY A 46 -18.71 32.39 1.76
CA GLY A 46 -18.71 30.96 2.05
C GLY A 46 -18.00 30.60 3.35
N THR A 47 -17.88 29.30 3.61
CA THR A 47 -17.30 28.75 4.82
C THR A 47 -16.11 27.84 4.48
N TRP A 48 -15.03 27.94 5.25
CA TRP A 48 -13.92 27.01 5.20
C TRP A 48 -14.24 25.76 6.04
N LEU A 49 -14.22 24.60 5.40
CA LEU A 49 -14.41 23.30 6.03
C LEU A 49 -13.10 22.52 6.02
N THR A 50 -12.87 21.74 7.07
CA THR A 50 -11.75 20.80 7.12
C THR A 50 -12.21 19.47 6.54
N GLY A 51 -11.42 18.92 5.64
CA GLY A 51 -11.64 17.63 5.02
C GLY A 51 -10.33 16.87 4.85
N ALA A 52 -10.41 15.67 4.32
CA ALA A 52 -9.25 14.86 4.00
C ALA A 52 -9.16 14.59 2.49
N CYS A 53 -7.93 14.49 2.00
CA CYS A 53 -7.68 14.07 0.64
C CYS A 53 -8.12 12.61 0.45
N MET A 54 -8.88 12.35 -0.61
CA MET A 54 -9.38 11.01 -0.95
C MET A 54 -8.48 10.24 -1.92
N ASN A 55 -7.35 10.82 -2.34
CA ASN A 55 -6.39 10.10 -3.16
C ASN A 55 -5.67 9.05 -2.30
N ASN A 56 -5.61 7.84 -2.83
CA ASN A 56 -4.94 6.73 -2.17
C ASN A 56 -3.42 6.73 -2.48
N CYS A 57 -2.71 7.73 -1.99
CA CYS A 57 -1.26 7.74 -2.11
C CYS A 57 -0.67 6.74 -1.11
N SER A 58 0.27 5.91 -1.56
CA SER A 58 0.90 4.92 -0.69
C SER A 58 -0.06 3.89 -0.11
N CYS A 59 -0.92 3.33 -0.96
CA CYS A 59 -1.87 2.29 -0.56
C CYS A 59 -2.74 2.66 0.65
N GLY A 60 -3.19 3.92 0.69
CA GLY A 60 -4.11 4.40 1.72
C GLY A 60 -3.47 4.89 3.01
N SER A 61 -2.16 4.91 3.10
CA SER A 61 -1.47 5.32 4.32
C SER A 61 -1.43 6.83 4.58
N SER A 62 -1.70 7.65 3.56
CA SER A 62 -1.64 9.11 3.69
C SER A 62 -3.02 9.75 3.57
N ARG A 63 -3.44 10.47 4.59
CA ARG A 63 -4.66 11.27 4.62
C ARG A 63 -4.29 12.74 4.85
N CYS A 64 -3.86 13.43 3.78
CA CYS A 64 -3.54 14.84 3.85
C CYS A 64 -4.78 15.65 4.21
N LEU A 65 -4.67 16.56 5.18
CA LEU A 65 -5.74 17.47 5.52
C LEU A 65 -5.89 18.55 4.46
N LEU A 66 -7.14 18.90 4.18
CA LEU A 66 -7.53 19.91 3.22
C LEU A 66 -8.43 20.93 3.90
N LYS A 67 -8.23 22.20 3.56
CA LYS A 67 -9.20 23.26 3.82
C LYS A 67 -9.98 23.51 2.53
N VAL A 68 -11.29 23.34 2.59
CA VAL A 68 -12.20 23.47 1.46
C VAL A 68 -13.12 24.67 1.69
N TYR A 69 -13.06 25.66 0.83
CA TYR A 69 -13.99 26.78 0.84
C TYR A 69 -15.24 26.43 0.07
N VAL A 70 -16.38 26.51 0.74
CA VAL A 70 -17.68 26.15 0.20
C VAL A 70 -18.61 27.37 0.26
N GLU A 71 -19.21 27.71 -0.87
CA GLU A 71 -20.23 28.76 -1.00
C GLU A 71 -21.45 28.15 -1.68
N ASP A 72 -22.63 28.35 -1.12
CA ASP A 72 -23.91 27.80 -1.60
C ASP A 72 -23.87 26.28 -1.89
N GLY A 73 -23.13 25.51 -1.06
CA GLY A 73 -22.98 24.07 -1.21
C GLY A 73 -21.96 23.64 -2.30
N VAL A 74 -21.30 24.59 -2.94
CA VAL A 74 -20.32 24.32 -4.01
C VAL A 74 -18.90 24.54 -3.50
N PRO A 75 -17.99 23.54 -3.61
CA PRO A 75 -16.58 23.72 -3.29
C PRO A 75 -15.91 24.59 -4.35
N LEU A 76 -15.33 25.71 -3.95
CA LEU A 76 -14.74 26.68 -4.86
C LEU A 76 -13.22 26.77 -4.77
N LYS A 77 -12.65 26.51 -3.59
CA LYS A 77 -11.19 26.56 -3.36
C LYS A 77 -10.77 25.44 -2.45
N ILE A 78 -9.58 24.90 -2.70
CA ILE A 78 -8.93 23.91 -1.82
C ILE A 78 -7.54 24.41 -1.48
N ARG A 79 -7.21 24.39 -0.18
CA ARG A 79 -5.88 24.67 0.36
C ARG A 79 -5.35 23.47 1.14
N THR A 80 -4.09 23.49 1.48
CA THR A 80 -3.52 22.58 2.46
C THR A 80 -3.97 22.96 3.88
N ASP A 81 -3.70 22.10 4.84
CA ASP A 81 -3.81 22.48 6.24
C ASP A 81 -2.80 23.61 6.53
N GLU A 82 -3.28 24.65 7.20
CA GLU A 82 -2.55 25.89 7.46
C GLU A 82 -2.50 26.14 8.98
N GLN A 83 -2.23 25.11 9.76
CA GLN A 83 -1.99 25.32 11.19
C GLN A 83 -0.74 26.19 11.40
N ASP A 84 -0.74 26.98 12.45
CA ASP A 84 0.34 27.94 12.73
C ASP A 84 1.65 27.26 13.11
N GLU A 85 1.57 26.13 13.82
CA GLU A 85 2.73 25.35 14.23
C GLU A 85 3.14 24.36 13.16
N ASP A 86 4.45 24.24 12.93
CA ASP A 86 5.07 23.27 12.06
C ASP A 86 6.39 22.80 12.70
N SER A 87 6.25 22.02 13.76
CA SER A 87 7.37 21.43 14.48
C SER A 87 7.42 19.93 14.27
N ILE A 88 8.43 19.27 14.84
CA ILE A 88 8.51 17.81 14.84
C ILE A 88 7.33 17.21 15.62
N GLU A 89 6.97 17.82 16.73
CA GLU A 89 5.91 17.36 17.62
C GLU A 89 4.52 17.62 17.03
N VAL A 90 4.38 18.71 16.26
CA VAL A 90 3.10 19.10 15.61
C VAL A 90 3.33 19.44 14.15
N PRO A 91 3.63 18.46 13.31
CA PRO A 91 3.93 18.72 11.89
C PRO A 91 2.67 19.08 11.11
N GLN A 92 2.78 20.06 10.24
CA GLN A 92 1.71 20.37 9.29
C GLN A 92 1.48 19.20 8.33
N ARG A 93 0.22 18.85 8.11
CA ARG A 93 -0.18 17.81 7.14
C ARG A 93 -0.44 18.42 5.78
N ARG A 94 0.63 18.57 5.01
CA ARG A 94 0.60 19.23 3.72
C ARG A 94 -0.03 18.36 2.63
N ALA A 95 -0.97 18.94 1.89
CA ALA A 95 -1.52 18.33 0.69
C ALA A 95 -0.69 18.70 -0.55
N CYS A 96 -0.39 17.71 -1.37
CA CYS A 96 0.28 17.92 -2.66
C CYS A 96 -0.64 18.58 -3.70
N PRO A 97 -0.13 18.97 -4.88
CA PRO A 97 -0.96 19.52 -5.95
C PRO A 97 -2.14 18.64 -6.36
N ARG A 98 -2.01 17.30 -6.32
CA ARG A 98 -3.13 16.37 -6.64
C ARG A 98 -4.28 16.51 -5.66
N GLY A 99 -4.00 16.57 -4.35
CA GLY A 99 -5.03 16.81 -3.35
C GLY A 99 -5.74 18.14 -3.53
N ARG A 100 -4.97 19.20 -3.79
CA ARG A 100 -5.52 20.55 -4.04
C ARG A 100 -6.29 20.64 -5.36
N ALA A 101 -5.97 19.81 -6.35
CA ALA A 101 -6.65 19.76 -7.63
C ALA A 101 -7.96 18.95 -7.63
N GLN A 102 -8.35 18.33 -6.52
CA GLN A 102 -9.58 17.52 -6.45
C GLN A 102 -10.84 18.29 -6.83
N ILE A 103 -10.86 19.60 -6.62
CA ILE A 103 -11.97 20.44 -7.06
C ILE A 103 -12.23 20.32 -8.57
N GLY A 104 -11.18 20.18 -9.36
CA GLY A 104 -11.30 19.96 -10.79
C GLY A 104 -12.02 18.66 -11.14
N ASN A 105 -11.80 17.60 -10.34
CA ASN A 105 -12.52 16.33 -10.50
C ASN A 105 -13.99 16.45 -10.09
N ILE A 106 -14.27 17.14 -8.97
CA ILE A 106 -15.63 17.33 -8.46
C ILE A 106 -16.47 18.11 -9.46
N LEU A 107 -15.92 19.17 -10.04
CA LEU A 107 -16.63 20.07 -10.95
C LEU A 107 -16.43 19.74 -12.44
N SER A 108 -15.71 18.65 -12.74
CA SER A 108 -15.43 18.24 -14.11
C SER A 108 -16.73 18.01 -14.91
N PRO A 109 -16.85 18.56 -16.12
CA PRO A 109 -17.97 18.25 -17.00
C PRO A 109 -17.99 16.76 -17.43
N ALA A 110 -16.85 16.08 -17.38
CA ALA A 110 -16.75 14.65 -17.68
C ALA A 110 -17.16 13.74 -16.51
N ARG A 111 -17.44 14.31 -15.32
CA ARG A 111 -17.88 13.53 -14.18
C ARG A 111 -19.24 12.88 -14.47
N ILE A 112 -19.35 11.58 -14.19
CA ILE A 112 -20.62 10.85 -14.22
C ILE A 112 -21.51 11.38 -13.08
N LYS A 113 -22.66 11.95 -13.43
CA LYS A 113 -23.56 12.62 -12.49
C LYS A 113 -24.79 11.79 -12.14
N TYR A 114 -25.13 10.83 -12.97
CA TYR A 114 -26.36 10.06 -12.90
C TYR A 114 -26.10 8.61 -13.26
N PRO A 115 -26.91 7.67 -12.74
CA PRO A 115 -26.90 6.30 -13.24
C PRO A 115 -27.29 6.28 -14.71
N MET A 116 -26.60 5.43 -15.47
CA MET A 116 -26.84 5.26 -16.90
C MET A 116 -27.08 3.78 -17.19
N LYS A 117 -28.06 3.51 -18.05
CA LYS A 117 -28.38 2.16 -18.52
C LYS A 117 -28.18 2.08 -20.02
N ARG A 118 -27.71 0.95 -20.54
CA ARG A 118 -27.68 0.70 -21.98
C ARG A 118 -29.10 0.64 -22.51
N LYS A 119 -29.40 1.32 -23.60
CA LYS A 119 -30.74 1.34 -24.21
C LYS A 119 -31.23 -0.03 -24.64
N GLY A 120 -30.33 -0.85 -25.16
CA GLY A 120 -30.63 -2.19 -25.62
C GLY A 120 -30.70 -3.24 -24.52
N TRP A 121 -30.46 -2.90 -23.25
CA TRP A 121 -30.48 -3.83 -22.14
C TRP A 121 -31.82 -3.84 -21.41
N SER A 122 -32.31 -5.02 -21.10
CA SER A 122 -33.39 -5.22 -20.11
C SER A 122 -33.14 -6.52 -19.31
N PRO A 123 -33.81 -6.73 -18.16
CA PRO A 123 -33.71 -7.98 -17.39
C PRO A 123 -34.04 -9.24 -18.20
N ASP A 124 -34.97 -9.13 -19.14
CA ASP A 124 -35.41 -10.24 -19.99
C ASP A 124 -34.57 -10.40 -21.25
N ASN A 125 -33.84 -9.36 -21.62
CA ASN A 125 -32.97 -9.36 -22.80
C ASN A 125 -31.69 -8.55 -22.56
N PRO A 126 -30.66 -9.17 -21.97
CA PRO A 126 -29.41 -8.49 -21.64
C PRO A 126 -28.62 -7.95 -22.83
N ASN A 127 -28.82 -8.46 -24.03
CA ASN A 127 -28.14 -8.05 -25.26
C ASN A 127 -26.63 -7.86 -25.07
N GLY A 128 -25.93 -8.94 -24.67
CA GLY A 128 -24.50 -8.90 -24.36
C GLY A 128 -23.64 -8.46 -25.55
N GLU A 129 -24.06 -8.79 -26.77
CA GLU A 129 -23.41 -8.45 -28.03
C GLU A 129 -23.36 -6.93 -28.30
N LEU A 130 -24.20 -6.15 -27.65
CA LEU A 130 -24.20 -4.69 -27.72
C LEU A 130 -23.26 -4.01 -26.73
N ARG A 131 -22.56 -4.76 -25.90
CA ARG A 131 -21.55 -4.19 -24.99
C ARG A 131 -20.50 -3.40 -25.78
N GLY A 132 -20.21 -2.17 -25.35
CA GLY A 132 -19.29 -1.27 -26.01
C GLY A 132 -19.80 -0.63 -27.32
N LYS A 133 -21.02 -0.98 -27.79
CA LYS A 133 -21.61 -0.47 -29.03
C LYS A 133 -22.97 0.21 -28.83
N ASP A 134 -23.57 -0.02 -27.67
CA ASP A 134 -24.90 0.48 -27.32
C ASP A 134 -24.87 1.96 -26.95
N GLU A 135 -26.02 2.59 -27.04
CA GLU A 135 -26.23 3.93 -26.51
C GLU A 135 -26.61 3.87 -25.03
N TRP A 136 -26.36 4.95 -24.32
CA TRP A 136 -26.67 5.08 -22.92
C TRP A 136 -27.87 6.00 -22.71
N GLU A 137 -28.76 5.61 -21.80
CA GLU A 137 -29.86 6.45 -21.32
C GLU A 137 -29.74 6.69 -19.82
N ARG A 138 -30.14 7.87 -19.39
CA ARG A 138 -30.19 8.23 -17.98
C ARG A 138 -31.38 7.57 -17.31
N ILE A 139 -31.14 6.99 -16.13
CA ILE A 139 -32.18 6.42 -15.27
C ILE A 139 -32.09 7.05 -13.87
N GLY A 140 -33.11 6.79 -13.03
CA GLY A 140 -33.08 7.16 -11.62
C GLY A 140 -32.26 6.20 -10.78
N TRP A 141 -31.82 6.65 -9.60
CA TRP A 141 -31.15 5.78 -8.65
C TRP A 141 -32.00 4.61 -8.19
N ASP A 142 -33.29 4.86 -7.96
CA ASP A 142 -34.22 3.82 -7.54
C ASP A 142 -34.31 2.70 -8.58
N GLU A 143 -34.45 3.07 -9.84
CA GLU A 143 -34.48 2.12 -10.96
C GLU A 143 -33.15 1.35 -11.10
N ALA A 144 -32.04 2.04 -10.99
CA ALA A 144 -30.73 1.40 -11.06
C ALA A 144 -30.52 0.37 -9.94
N LEU A 145 -30.89 0.74 -8.71
CA LEU A 145 -30.74 -0.14 -7.54
C LEU A 145 -31.70 -1.35 -7.61
N ASP A 146 -32.91 -1.15 -8.11
CA ASP A 146 -33.86 -2.24 -8.29
C ASP A 146 -33.36 -3.27 -9.33
N TYR A 147 -32.78 -2.83 -10.44
CA TYR A 147 -32.16 -3.72 -11.42
C TYR A 147 -30.97 -4.47 -10.85
N ILE A 148 -30.04 -3.77 -10.18
CA ILE A 148 -28.87 -4.40 -9.59
C ILE A 148 -29.28 -5.45 -8.55
N ALA A 149 -30.20 -5.11 -7.65
CA ALA A 149 -30.64 -6.03 -6.61
C ALA A 149 -31.36 -7.26 -7.20
N ALA A 150 -32.18 -7.07 -8.24
CA ALA A 150 -32.89 -8.16 -8.89
C ALA A 150 -31.92 -9.12 -9.61
N GLU A 151 -30.96 -8.60 -10.37
CA GLU A 151 -29.99 -9.42 -11.09
C GLU A 151 -29.02 -10.14 -10.12
N MET A 152 -28.56 -9.47 -9.08
CA MET A 152 -27.77 -10.11 -8.04
C MET A 152 -28.55 -11.25 -7.37
N LYS A 153 -29.82 -11.00 -7.00
CA LYS A 153 -30.67 -12.04 -6.41
C LYS A 153 -30.84 -13.23 -7.35
N LYS A 154 -31.11 -12.96 -8.62
CA LYS A 154 -31.25 -14.00 -9.66
C LYS A 154 -29.97 -14.85 -9.80
N ALA A 155 -28.81 -14.21 -9.77
CA ALA A 155 -27.54 -14.93 -9.83
C ALA A 155 -27.33 -15.85 -8.59
N TYR A 156 -27.60 -15.33 -7.39
CA TYR A 156 -27.51 -16.13 -6.17
C TYR A 156 -28.51 -17.30 -6.14
N ASP A 157 -29.76 -17.03 -6.54
CA ASP A 157 -30.83 -18.05 -6.49
C ASP A 157 -30.63 -19.17 -7.51
N ASN A 158 -30.11 -18.84 -8.71
CA ASN A 158 -29.97 -19.79 -9.81
C ASN A 158 -28.62 -20.54 -9.81
N TYR A 159 -27.55 -19.86 -9.40
CA TYR A 159 -26.19 -20.36 -9.58
C TYR A 159 -25.37 -20.38 -8.29
N GLY A 160 -25.87 -19.79 -7.21
CA GLY A 160 -25.20 -19.72 -5.91
C GLY A 160 -24.08 -18.68 -5.88
N PRO A 161 -23.40 -18.57 -4.72
CA PRO A 161 -22.45 -17.50 -4.46
C PRO A 161 -21.17 -17.57 -5.32
N LYS A 162 -20.81 -18.74 -5.86
CA LYS A 162 -19.66 -18.87 -6.78
C LYS A 162 -19.88 -18.19 -8.14
N SER A 163 -21.12 -17.85 -8.49
CA SER A 163 -21.41 -17.12 -9.72
C SER A 163 -21.10 -15.63 -9.65
N ILE A 164 -20.78 -15.13 -8.47
CA ILE A 164 -20.44 -13.71 -8.26
C ILE A 164 -18.94 -13.58 -8.16
N LEU A 165 -18.34 -12.87 -9.09
CA LEU A 165 -16.93 -12.45 -9.01
C LEU A 165 -16.85 -11.01 -8.49
N ALA A 166 -16.30 -10.84 -7.32
CA ALA A 166 -16.02 -9.55 -6.74
C ALA A 166 -14.58 -9.14 -7.06
N ALA A 167 -14.41 -8.33 -8.07
CA ALA A 167 -13.14 -7.68 -8.40
C ALA A 167 -13.04 -6.33 -7.65
N ALA A 168 -13.21 -6.38 -6.36
CA ALA A 168 -13.37 -5.21 -5.52
C ALA A 168 -12.14 -4.96 -4.66
N TYR A 169 -10.95 -5.02 -5.24
CA TYR A 169 -9.79 -4.46 -4.59
C TYR A 169 -9.80 -2.97 -4.81
N SER A 170 -10.14 -2.25 -3.78
CA SER A 170 -10.25 -0.80 -3.85
C SER A 170 -8.97 -0.16 -3.32
N ASP A 171 -8.27 0.53 -4.16
CA ASP A 171 -7.27 1.52 -3.75
C ASP A 171 -7.92 2.77 -3.10
N ILE A 172 -9.20 2.75 -2.84
CA ILE A 172 -9.93 3.84 -2.19
C ILE A 172 -9.78 3.70 -0.68
N GLY A 173 -8.57 3.65 -0.23
CA GLY A 173 -8.21 4.01 1.14
C GLY A 173 -8.73 3.21 2.31
N ASP A 174 -9.67 2.34 2.14
CA ASP A 174 -10.21 1.48 3.18
C ASP A 174 -10.69 0.16 2.57
N THR A 175 -9.75 -0.56 2.02
CA THR A 175 -9.96 -1.90 1.46
C THR A 175 -10.56 -2.88 2.45
N TYR A 176 -10.39 -2.62 3.71
CA TYR A 176 -10.91 -3.47 4.78
C TYR A 176 -12.42 -3.31 5.00
N PHE A 177 -13.01 -2.24 4.49
CA PHE A 177 -14.43 -1.93 4.66
C PHE A 177 -15.14 -1.68 3.35
N ASP A 178 -14.71 -2.36 2.29
CA ASP A 178 -15.46 -2.30 1.05
C ASP A 178 -16.91 -2.74 1.32
N PRO A 179 -17.87 -1.83 1.25
CA PRO A 179 -19.27 -2.14 1.57
C PRO A 179 -19.85 -3.17 0.61
N VAL A 180 -19.28 -3.30 -0.58
CA VAL A 180 -19.69 -4.32 -1.56
C VAL A 180 -19.26 -5.70 -1.07
N ILE A 181 -18.00 -5.83 -0.63
CA ILE A 181 -17.51 -7.10 -0.05
C ILE A 181 -18.30 -7.47 1.20
N CYS A 182 -18.57 -6.52 2.09
CA CYS A 182 -19.39 -6.77 3.28
C CYS A 182 -20.80 -7.24 2.91
N LEU A 183 -21.42 -6.63 1.90
CA LEU A 183 -22.74 -7.03 1.40
C LEU A 183 -22.69 -8.46 0.83
N LEU A 184 -21.74 -8.76 -0.03
CA LEU A 184 -21.60 -10.06 -0.66
C LEU A 184 -21.36 -11.16 0.38
N ASN A 185 -20.47 -10.93 1.35
CA ASN A 185 -20.22 -11.86 2.43
C ASN A 185 -21.49 -12.10 3.28
N ALA A 186 -22.25 -11.05 3.59
CA ALA A 186 -23.52 -11.17 4.29
C ALA A 186 -24.59 -11.92 3.49
N LYS A 187 -24.47 -12.00 2.17
CA LYS A 187 -25.41 -12.69 1.27
C LYS A 187 -25.06 -14.14 1.00
N GLY A 188 -23.95 -14.63 1.46
CA GLY A 188 -23.52 -16.01 1.25
C GLY A 188 -22.15 -16.14 0.58
N GLY A 189 -21.48 -15.01 0.38
CA GLY A 189 -20.13 -14.94 -0.18
C GLY A 189 -20.09 -14.64 -1.68
N ALA A 190 -18.87 -14.55 -2.17
CA ALA A 190 -18.54 -14.37 -3.57
C ALA A 190 -17.12 -14.89 -3.82
N VAL A 191 -16.78 -15.12 -5.07
CA VAL A 191 -15.38 -15.32 -5.44
C VAL A 191 -14.70 -13.96 -5.45
N HIS A 192 -13.73 -13.78 -4.59
CA HIS A 192 -12.96 -12.54 -4.53
C HIS A 192 -11.75 -12.64 -5.46
N HIS A 193 -11.64 -11.68 -6.37
CA HIS A 193 -10.42 -11.45 -7.11
C HIS A 193 -9.63 -10.34 -6.42
N GLU A 194 -8.48 -10.69 -5.90
CA GLU A 194 -7.58 -9.72 -5.30
C GLU A 194 -6.44 -9.40 -6.25
N LEU A 195 -6.26 -8.11 -6.51
CA LEU A 195 -5.16 -7.62 -7.34
C LEU A 195 -3.81 -7.64 -6.61
N GLY A 196 -3.80 -7.88 -5.30
CA GLY A 196 -2.59 -7.87 -4.48
C GLY A 196 -1.50 -8.78 -5.01
N THR A 197 -1.84 -9.98 -5.42
CA THR A 197 -0.88 -10.93 -5.99
C THR A 197 -0.27 -10.47 -7.32
N VAL A 198 -1.05 -9.82 -8.18
CA VAL A 198 -0.58 -9.29 -9.47
C VAL A 198 0.11 -7.93 -9.29
N SER A 199 -0.38 -7.11 -8.36
CA SER A 199 0.09 -5.75 -8.17
C SER A 199 1.35 -5.66 -7.31
N LEU A 200 1.43 -6.42 -6.23
CA LEU A 200 2.49 -6.24 -5.23
C LEU A 200 2.92 -7.54 -4.50
N GLY A 201 2.42 -8.70 -4.89
CA GLY A 201 2.67 -9.98 -4.22
C GLY A 201 4.15 -10.32 -4.00
N SER A 202 5.02 -9.85 -4.88
CA SER A 202 6.47 -10.02 -4.75
C SER A 202 7.11 -9.25 -3.57
N TRP A 203 6.34 -8.43 -2.84
CA TRP A 203 6.77 -7.80 -1.59
C TRP A 203 6.19 -8.50 -0.35
N PRO A 204 4.85 -8.58 -0.17
CA PRO A 204 4.27 -9.16 1.05
C PRO A 204 4.66 -10.61 1.28
N ILE A 205 4.80 -11.41 0.20
CA ILE A 205 5.13 -12.83 0.36
C ILE A 205 6.51 -13.03 0.97
N PRO A 206 7.60 -12.50 0.40
CA PRO A 206 8.91 -12.59 1.02
C PRO A 206 8.94 -11.97 2.42
N GLU A 207 8.29 -10.83 2.62
CA GLU A 207 8.21 -10.19 3.92
C GLU A 207 7.58 -11.12 4.96
N MET A 208 6.41 -11.67 4.68
CA MET A 208 5.73 -12.59 5.60
C MET A 208 6.51 -13.89 5.85
N THR A 209 7.16 -14.42 4.82
CA THR A 209 7.96 -15.63 4.98
C THR A 209 9.23 -15.41 5.79
N MET A 210 9.84 -14.24 5.69
CA MET A 210 11.06 -13.89 6.42
C MET A 210 10.80 -13.39 7.85
N THR A 211 9.66 -12.73 8.09
CA THR A 211 9.40 -12.03 9.36
C THR A 211 8.20 -12.59 10.12
N GLY A 212 7.48 -13.56 9.56
CA GLY A 212 6.26 -14.10 10.16
C GLY A 212 5.03 -13.19 10.03
N GLY A 213 5.15 -12.05 9.40
CA GLY A 213 4.06 -11.09 9.19
C GLY A 213 4.51 -9.88 8.39
N MET A 214 3.58 -9.00 8.08
CA MET A 214 3.94 -7.72 7.46
C MET A 214 4.57 -6.80 8.51
N LEU A 215 5.75 -6.26 8.20
CA LEU A 215 6.38 -5.26 9.06
C LEU A 215 5.58 -3.95 8.99
N ALA A 216 5.34 -3.36 10.13
CA ALA A 216 4.78 -2.03 10.19
C ALA A 216 5.78 -1.04 9.58
N ALA A 217 5.28 -0.15 8.72
CA ALA A 217 6.11 0.96 8.27
C ALA A 217 6.39 1.93 9.45
N PRO A 218 7.54 2.58 9.45
CA PRO A 218 7.89 3.51 10.52
C PRO A 218 6.98 4.74 10.50
N ASP A 219 6.80 5.36 11.65
CA ASP A 219 6.26 6.71 11.74
C ASP A 219 7.21 7.69 11.03
N SER A 220 6.65 8.65 10.34
CA SER A 220 7.42 9.61 9.57
C SER A 220 8.33 10.51 10.41
N LEU A 221 8.02 10.69 11.68
CA LEU A 221 8.86 11.47 12.59
C LEU A 221 10.16 10.73 12.92
N SER A 222 10.15 9.40 12.91
CA SER A 222 11.34 8.58 13.17
C SER A 222 12.42 8.69 12.08
N LEU A 223 12.13 9.31 10.94
CA LEU A 223 13.15 9.62 9.92
C LEU A 223 14.29 10.47 10.50
N GLN A 224 13.96 11.37 11.41
CA GLN A 224 14.96 12.28 11.99
C GLN A 224 15.89 11.61 12.99
N ASP A 225 15.56 10.37 13.40
CA ASP A 225 16.42 9.56 14.27
C ASP A 225 17.55 8.85 13.50
N SER A 226 17.56 8.90 12.16
CA SER A 226 18.45 8.12 11.33
C SER A 226 19.61 8.96 10.78
N ASP A 227 20.79 8.36 10.76
CA ASP A 227 21.99 8.95 10.18
C ASP A 227 22.04 8.76 8.65
N LEU A 228 21.39 7.70 8.16
CA LEU A 228 21.44 7.28 6.76
C LEU A 228 20.09 6.75 6.26
N HIS A 229 19.70 7.17 5.07
CA HIS A 229 18.50 6.70 4.38
C HIS A 229 18.89 6.10 3.03
N ILE A 230 18.74 4.79 2.89
CA ILE A 230 18.99 4.05 1.65
C ILE A 230 17.67 3.80 0.95
N MET A 231 17.50 4.33 -0.26
CA MET A 231 16.23 4.33 -0.96
C MET A 231 16.35 3.71 -2.35
N PHE A 232 15.75 2.54 -2.54
CA PHE A 232 15.72 1.81 -3.81
C PHE A 232 14.43 2.11 -4.58
N GLY A 233 14.52 2.57 -5.82
CA GLY A 233 13.35 2.77 -6.68
C GLY A 233 12.30 3.72 -6.12
N CYS A 234 12.69 4.69 -5.31
CA CYS A 234 11.79 5.61 -4.61
C CYS A 234 11.69 6.96 -5.31
N ASN A 235 10.45 7.38 -5.60
CA ASN A 235 10.18 8.73 -6.10
C ASN A 235 9.09 9.42 -5.27
N TRP A 236 9.36 9.64 -3.98
CA TRP A 236 8.38 10.18 -3.04
C TRP A 236 7.90 11.58 -3.39
N ALA A 237 8.75 12.43 -3.95
CA ALA A 237 8.35 13.76 -4.39
C ALA A 237 7.26 13.73 -5.47
N ALA A 238 7.23 12.68 -6.30
CA ALA A 238 6.22 12.53 -7.34
C ALA A 238 5.02 11.69 -6.91
N ASN A 239 5.25 10.56 -6.23
CA ASN A 239 4.17 9.58 -5.99
C ASN A 239 3.59 9.61 -4.57
N LYS A 240 4.36 10.00 -3.57
CA LYS A 240 3.83 10.18 -2.21
C LYS A 240 3.32 11.59 -1.94
N GLY A 241 4.00 12.59 -2.42
CA GLY A 241 3.61 13.99 -2.32
C GLY A 241 3.42 14.51 -0.88
N GLY A 242 3.07 15.77 -0.76
CA GLY A 242 2.67 16.33 0.53
C GLY A 242 3.71 16.23 1.64
N GLN A 243 3.34 15.58 2.72
CA GLN A 243 4.13 15.55 3.95
C GLN A 243 5.41 14.73 3.84
N THR A 244 5.36 13.56 3.22
CA THR A 244 6.49 12.61 3.18
C THR A 244 7.79 13.18 2.64
N PRO A 245 7.81 13.85 1.46
CA PRO A 245 9.04 14.49 0.97
C PRO A 245 9.55 15.59 1.89
N HIS A 246 8.64 16.35 2.53
CA HIS A 246 9.01 17.39 3.46
C HIS A 246 9.69 16.84 4.71
N GLN A 247 9.21 15.73 5.25
CA GLN A 247 9.81 15.08 6.40
C GLN A 247 11.16 14.45 6.07
N LEU A 248 11.32 13.90 4.86
CA LEU A 248 12.63 13.44 4.40
C LEU A 248 13.63 14.59 4.29
N ASP A 249 13.18 15.75 3.79
CA ASP A 249 14.02 16.96 3.73
C ASP A 249 14.39 17.45 5.14
N ALA A 250 13.45 17.43 6.08
CA ALA A 250 13.71 17.78 7.47
C ALA A 250 14.73 16.83 8.13
N ALA A 251 14.63 15.52 7.88
CA ALA A 251 15.59 14.54 8.36
C ALA A 251 17.00 14.80 7.77
N ARG A 252 17.07 15.11 6.46
CA ARG A 252 18.31 15.47 5.80
C ARG A 252 18.93 16.75 6.38
N GLN A 253 18.13 17.77 6.64
CA GLN A 253 18.60 19.01 7.29
C GLN A 253 19.07 18.79 8.74
N ALA A 254 18.52 17.77 9.42
CA ALA A 254 18.98 17.34 10.75
C ALA A 254 20.29 16.54 10.71
N GLY A 255 20.81 16.21 9.54
CA GLY A 255 22.09 15.52 9.34
C GLY A 255 22.00 14.11 8.79
N GLY A 256 20.82 13.58 8.53
CA GLY A 256 20.63 12.28 7.90
C GLY A 256 20.99 12.33 6.41
N LYS A 257 21.95 11.52 5.97
CA LYS A 257 22.32 11.41 4.55
C LYS A 257 21.27 10.60 3.77
N VAL A 258 20.91 11.09 2.57
CA VAL A 258 19.96 10.42 1.66
C VAL A 258 20.71 9.89 0.43
N VAL A 259 20.70 8.56 0.27
CA VAL A 259 21.24 7.85 -0.89
C VAL A 259 20.09 7.22 -1.67
N ILE A 260 19.96 7.56 -2.95
CA ILE A 260 18.90 7.05 -3.82
C ILE A 260 19.51 6.19 -4.92
N ILE A 261 19.12 4.91 -4.95
CA ILE A 261 19.46 3.94 -5.98
C ILE A 261 18.30 3.89 -6.97
N GLU A 262 18.51 4.40 -8.17
CA GLU A 262 17.44 4.58 -9.16
C GLU A 262 18.04 4.61 -10.58
N PRO A 263 17.42 3.94 -11.57
CA PRO A 263 17.93 3.94 -12.95
C PRO A 263 18.03 5.33 -13.59
N TRP A 264 17.22 6.27 -13.18
CA TRP A 264 17.19 7.63 -13.71
C TRP A 264 17.10 8.68 -12.59
N LEU A 265 17.61 9.86 -12.85
CA LEU A 265 17.58 10.97 -11.89
C LEU A 265 16.16 11.52 -11.75
N ASN A 266 15.37 10.90 -10.88
CA ASN A 266 13.96 11.24 -10.64
C ASN A 266 13.80 12.49 -9.77
N GLN A 267 12.57 12.96 -9.57
CA GLN A 267 12.28 14.21 -8.84
C GLN A 267 12.78 14.17 -7.38
N THR A 268 12.71 13.02 -6.73
CA THR A 268 13.21 12.87 -5.35
C THR A 268 14.73 12.91 -5.33
N ALA A 269 15.37 12.21 -6.26
CA ALA A 269 16.82 12.24 -6.38
C ALA A 269 17.34 13.65 -6.69
N GLN A 270 16.67 14.37 -7.59
CA GLN A 270 17.05 15.76 -7.90
C GLN A 270 16.92 16.72 -6.71
N ALA A 271 15.88 16.54 -5.88
CA ALA A 271 15.55 17.50 -4.84
C ALA A 271 16.17 17.16 -3.48
N LEU A 272 16.29 15.87 -3.16
CA LEU A 272 16.53 15.39 -1.80
C LEU A 272 17.71 14.44 -1.65
N ALA A 273 18.28 13.89 -2.73
CA ALA A 273 19.42 13.01 -2.59
C ALA A 273 20.71 13.79 -2.31
N ASP A 274 21.49 13.35 -1.34
CA ASP A 274 22.89 13.74 -1.18
C ASP A 274 23.78 12.91 -2.11
N GLU A 275 23.30 11.71 -2.47
CA GLU A 275 23.95 10.86 -3.46
C GLU A 275 22.88 10.11 -4.30
N TRP A 276 23.09 10.10 -5.62
CA TRP A 276 22.31 9.29 -6.55
C TRP A 276 23.21 8.25 -7.20
N ILE A 277 22.80 6.98 -7.12
CA ILE A 277 23.51 5.85 -7.70
C ILE A 277 22.68 5.31 -8.86
N PRO A 278 23.10 5.53 -10.12
CA PRO A 278 22.44 4.96 -11.28
C PRO A 278 22.67 3.44 -11.34
N ILE A 279 21.59 2.69 -11.53
CA ILE A 279 21.60 1.24 -11.60
C ILE A 279 20.89 0.75 -12.85
N ARG A 280 21.30 -0.40 -13.43
CA ARG A 280 20.50 -1.03 -14.48
C ARG A 280 19.16 -1.50 -13.90
N PRO A 281 18.02 -1.26 -14.60
CA PRO A 281 16.72 -1.71 -14.13
C PRO A 281 16.67 -3.21 -13.84
N GLY A 282 16.10 -3.60 -12.70
CA GLY A 282 15.88 -4.99 -12.33
C GLY A 282 17.13 -5.74 -11.85
N THR A 283 18.18 -5.04 -11.45
CA THR A 283 19.42 -5.64 -10.96
C THR A 283 19.73 -5.32 -9.50
N ASP A 284 18.76 -4.77 -8.80
CA ASP A 284 18.88 -4.35 -7.40
C ASP A 284 19.30 -5.52 -6.48
N THR A 285 18.84 -6.74 -6.77
CA THR A 285 19.23 -7.95 -6.05
C THR A 285 20.73 -8.18 -6.09
N ALA A 286 21.33 -8.13 -7.28
CA ALA A 286 22.77 -8.35 -7.44
C ALA A 286 23.58 -7.25 -6.74
N PHE A 287 23.10 -6.00 -6.77
CA PHE A 287 23.70 -4.89 -6.07
C PHE A 287 23.71 -5.11 -4.55
N CYS A 288 22.56 -5.51 -3.96
CA CYS A 288 22.49 -5.85 -2.54
C CYS A 288 23.41 -7.01 -2.16
N ILE A 289 23.41 -8.08 -2.98
CA ILE A 289 24.25 -9.27 -2.71
C ILE A 289 25.75 -8.92 -2.77
N GLY A 290 26.17 -8.09 -3.73
CA GLY A 290 27.56 -7.63 -3.81
C GLY A 290 28.00 -6.81 -2.60
N MET A 291 27.10 -5.96 -2.04
CA MET A 291 27.36 -5.28 -0.77
C MET A 291 27.50 -6.27 0.38
N MET A 292 26.56 -7.21 0.50
CA MET A 292 26.56 -8.23 1.55
C MET A 292 27.79 -9.15 1.46
N TYR A 293 28.26 -9.48 0.25
CA TYR A 293 29.52 -10.18 0.08
C TYR A 293 30.68 -9.43 0.76
N HIS A 294 30.83 -8.14 0.44
CA HIS A 294 31.90 -7.32 1.01
C HIS A 294 31.76 -7.19 2.54
N GLN A 295 30.55 -7.06 3.04
CA GLN A 295 30.30 -7.02 4.48
C GLN A 295 30.66 -8.34 5.16
N ILE A 296 30.30 -9.48 4.58
CA ILE A 296 30.61 -10.82 5.12
C ILE A 296 32.14 -11.05 5.16
N GLU A 297 32.84 -10.78 4.07
CA GLU A 297 34.30 -10.98 4.02
C GLU A 297 35.07 -10.13 5.03
N ASN A 298 34.55 -8.93 5.33
CA ASN A 298 35.24 -7.99 6.21
C ASN A 298 34.66 -7.90 7.62
N GLY A 299 33.65 -8.72 7.96
CA GLY A 299 33.01 -8.72 9.26
C GLY A 299 32.22 -7.41 9.55
N LEU A 300 31.66 -6.78 8.51
CA LEU A 300 30.97 -5.50 8.58
C LEU A 300 29.45 -5.70 8.73
N TYR A 301 29.03 -6.49 9.71
CA TYR A 301 27.64 -6.78 10.00
C TYR A 301 27.44 -7.08 11.49
N ASP A 302 26.21 -7.04 11.98
CA ASP A 302 25.85 -7.29 13.38
C ASP A 302 25.56 -8.79 13.60
N GLN A 303 26.61 -9.54 13.94
CA GLN A 303 26.48 -10.98 14.22
C GLN A 303 25.59 -11.25 15.43
N ASP A 304 25.66 -10.45 16.49
CA ASP A 304 24.86 -10.63 17.70
C ASP A 304 23.35 -10.51 17.40
N PHE A 305 23.00 -9.56 16.52
CA PHE A 305 21.61 -9.40 16.06
C PHE A 305 21.18 -10.64 15.24
N LEU A 306 21.99 -11.10 14.31
CA LEU A 306 21.69 -12.24 13.46
C LEU A 306 21.53 -13.51 14.28
N ASP A 307 22.44 -13.80 15.20
CA ASP A 307 22.40 -14.98 16.07
C ASP A 307 21.14 -15.01 16.96
N LYS A 308 20.69 -13.84 17.37
CA LYS A 308 19.58 -13.74 18.31
C LYS A 308 18.20 -13.74 17.62
N TYR A 309 18.10 -13.16 16.44
CA TYR A 309 16.82 -12.86 15.82
C TYR A 309 16.60 -13.47 14.45
N CYS A 310 17.63 -14.04 13.83
CA CYS A 310 17.57 -14.57 12.48
C CYS A 310 17.90 -16.05 12.42
N VAL A 311 17.35 -16.73 11.43
CA VAL A 311 17.71 -18.12 11.07
C VAL A 311 18.04 -18.17 9.59
N GLY A 312 18.91 -19.13 9.20
CA GLY A 312 19.29 -19.35 7.80
C GLY A 312 20.40 -18.43 7.29
N PHE A 313 20.99 -17.60 8.15
CA PHE A 313 22.10 -16.74 7.74
C PHE A 313 23.41 -17.53 7.58
N ASP A 314 23.75 -18.38 8.53
CA ASP A 314 24.93 -19.22 8.53
C ASP A 314 24.61 -20.67 8.94
N ALA A 315 25.60 -21.56 8.85
CA ALA A 315 25.43 -22.99 9.11
C ALA A 315 25.05 -23.32 10.56
N ASP A 316 25.40 -22.46 11.51
CA ASP A 316 25.16 -22.69 12.93
C ASP A 316 23.72 -22.30 13.35
N HIS A 317 23.05 -21.47 12.54
CA HIS A 317 21.71 -20.92 12.82
C HIS A 317 20.70 -21.29 11.73
N MET A 318 20.68 -22.55 11.34
CA MET A 318 19.70 -23.05 10.36
C MET A 318 18.37 -23.43 11.02
N PRO A 319 17.25 -23.31 10.28
CA PRO A 319 15.97 -23.86 10.73
C PRO A 319 16.06 -25.37 10.97
N GLU A 320 15.24 -25.87 11.92
CA GLU A 320 15.19 -27.31 12.20
C GLU A 320 14.86 -28.12 10.94
N GLY A 321 15.72 -29.08 10.63
CA GLY A 321 15.59 -29.99 9.47
C GLY A 321 16.12 -29.43 8.15
N ALA A 322 16.60 -28.18 8.10
CA ALA A 322 17.26 -27.65 6.92
C ALA A 322 18.76 -28.09 6.88
N PRO A 323 19.30 -28.39 5.69
CA PRO A 323 20.73 -28.67 5.55
C PRO A 323 21.59 -27.48 5.96
N ALA A 324 22.69 -27.73 6.67
CA ALA A 324 23.58 -26.67 7.15
C ALA A 324 24.22 -25.86 6.00
N GLU A 325 24.46 -26.52 4.87
CA GLU A 325 25.04 -25.93 3.66
C GLU A 325 24.10 -25.01 2.89
N ASP A 326 22.80 -25.05 3.13
CA ASP A 326 21.80 -24.22 2.42
C ASP A 326 21.64 -22.81 3.02
N ASN A 327 22.66 -22.35 3.77
CA ASN A 327 22.64 -21.04 4.41
C ASN A 327 23.02 -19.88 3.44
N PHE A 328 22.58 -18.68 3.80
CA PHE A 328 22.77 -17.49 2.98
C PHE A 328 24.24 -17.09 2.84
N LYS A 329 25.04 -17.19 3.89
CA LYS A 329 26.46 -16.82 3.90
C LYS A 329 27.26 -17.67 2.91
N ASP A 330 27.06 -18.99 2.88
CA ASP A 330 27.71 -19.89 1.94
C ASP A 330 27.28 -19.64 0.50
N TYR A 331 26.02 -19.30 0.28
CA TYR A 331 25.55 -18.87 -1.04
C TYR A 331 26.27 -17.61 -1.51
N VAL A 332 26.38 -16.58 -0.69
CA VAL A 332 27.02 -15.30 -1.04
C VAL A 332 28.50 -15.48 -1.28
N LEU A 333 29.18 -16.25 -0.43
CA LEU A 333 30.62 -16.53 -0.58
C LEU A 333 30.94 -17.46 -1.77
N GLY A 334 29.93 -18.08 -2.38
CA GLY A 334 30.09 -19.02 -3.48
C GLY A 334 30.46 -20.41 -3.04
N THR A 335 30.44 -20.72 -1.76
CA THR A 335 30.67 -22.07 -1.23
C THR A 335 29.62 -23.05 -1.73
N TYR A 336 28.38 -22.56 -1.80
CA TYR A 336 27.22 -23.34 -2.23
C TYR A 336 27.23 -23.71 -3.73
N ASP A 337 27.56 -22.75 -4.61
CA ASP A 337 27.42 -22.90 -6.07
C ASP A 337 28.71 -22.67 -6.86
N GLY A 338 29.82 -22.49 -6.18
CA GLY A 338 31.10 -22.23 -6.78
C GLY A 338 31.29 -20.83 -7.37
N THR A 339 30.36 -19.92 -7.11
CA THR A 339 30.38 -18.56 -7.67
C THR A 339 30.34 -17.50 -6.58
N PRO A 340 31.48 -16.95 -6.15
CA PRO A 340 31.50 -15.83 -5.20
C PRO A 340 30.83 -14.60 -5.79
N LYS A 341 29.88 -14.02 -5.02
CA LYS A 341 29.06 -12.87 -5.45
C LYS A 341 29.76 -11.55 -5.14
N THR A 342 31.01 -11.41 -5.58
CA THR A 342 31.88 -10.26 -5.28
C THR A 342 31.26 -8.93 -5.78
N PRO A 343 31.77 -7.78 -5.31
CA PRO A 343 31.39 -6.49 -5.89
C PRO A 343 31.62 -6.40 -7.41
N GLU A 344 32.64 -7.06 -7.95
CA GLU A 344 32.91 -7.12 -9.41
C GLU A 344 31.87 -7.99 -10.14
N TRP A 345 31.45 -9.11 -9.52
CA TRP A 345 30.31 -9.89 -10.05
C TRP A 345 29.06 -9.04 -10.11
N ALA A 346 28.77 -8.28 -9.07
CA ALA A 346 27.61 -7.38 -9.02
C ALA A 346 27.73 -6.23 -10.02
N GLU A 347 28.91 -5.60 -10.17
CA GLU A 347 29.17 -4.55 -11.15
C GLU A 347 28.85 -5.02 -12.57
N ALA A 348 29.28 -6.21 -12.95
CA ALA A 348 29.02 -6.77 -14.28
C ALA A 348 27.50 -6.86 -14.57
N ILE A 349 26.68 -7.10 -13.56
CA ILE A 349 25.22 -7.23 -13.65
C ILE A 349 24.55 -5.87 -13.56
N CYS A 350 24.81 -5.10 -12.51
CA CYS A 350 24.05 -3.89 -12.18
C CYS A 350 24.64 -2.60 -12.80
N GLY A 351 25.89 -2.63 -13.23
CA GLY A 351 26.56 -1.47 -13.81
C GLY A 351 27.04 -0.42 -12.80
N VAL A 352 26.84 -0.66 -11.51
CA VAL A 352 27.41 0.18 -10.45
C VAL A 352 28.85 -0.26 -10.22
N PRO A 353 29.84 0.66 -10.22
CA PRO A 353 31.25 0.29 -10.02
C PRO A 353 31.49 -0.46 -8.70
N ALA A 354 32.33 -1.50 -8.72
CA ALA A 354 32.63 -2.33 -7.55
C ALA A 354 33.09 -1.51 -6.34
N ASP A 355 33.92 -0.48 -6.57
CA ASP A 355 34.36 0.42 -5.50
C ASP A 355 33.24 1.20 -4.86
N LYS A 356 32.18 1.58 -5.64
CA LYS A 356 30.98 2.22 -5.10
C LYS A 356 30.16 1.22 -4.27
N ILE A 357 30.06 -0.04 -4.72
CA ILE A 357 29.38 -1.11 -3.97
C ILE A 357 30.07 -1.30 -2.61
N ARG A 358 31.41 -1.37 -2.58
CA ARG A 358 32.18 -1.47 -1.34
C ARG A 358 31.98 -0.27 -0.42
N SER A 359 32.16 0.92 -0.97
CA SER A 359 32.07 2.15 -0.16
C SER A 359 30.68 2.34 0.46
N LEU A 360 29.58 1.98 -0.25
CA LEU A 360 28.26 2.05 0.31
C LEU A 360 28.03 0.97 1.38
N ALA A 361 28.55 -0.24 1.18
CA ALA A 361 28.49 -1.32 2.19
C ALA A 361 29.21 -0.93 3.48
N GLU A 362 30.37 -0.27 3.38
CA GLU A 362 31.13 0.28 4.51
C GLU A 362 30.37 1.43 5.19
N GLU A 363 29.77 2.31 4.40
CA GLU A 363 28.97 3.44 4.92
C GLU A 363 27.74 2.96 5.69
N ILE A 364 27.03 1.94 5.19
CA ILE A 364 25.91 1.31 5.89
C ILE A 364 26.38 0.75 7.23
N HIS A 365 27.49 0.02 7.27
CA HIS A 365 28.03 -0.53 8.50
C HIS A 365 28.48 0.55 9.50
N ALA A 366 29.09 1.62 9.01
CA ALA A 366 29.57 2.72 9.86
C ALA A 366 28.43 3.57 10.43
N SER A 367 27.26 3.58 9.81
CA SER A 367 26.09 4.27 10.31
C SER A 367 25.55 3.58 11.56
N LYS A 368 25.15 4.36 12.55
CA LYS A 368 24.53 3.83 13.77
C LYS A 368 23.06 3.50 13.55
N LYS A 369 22.42 4.25 12.69
CA LYS A 369 20.98 4.15 12.41
C LYS A 369 20.72 4.34 10.93
N THR A 370 20.22 3.30 10.29
CA THR A 370 19.93 3.30 8.86
C THR A 370 18.49 2.91 8.58
N ASN A 371 17.80 3.74 7.81
CA ASN A 371 16.51 3.39 7.22
C ASN A 371 16.72 2.86 5.80
N PHE A 372 16.10 1.74 5.51
CA PHE A 372 16.03 1.15 4.18
C PHE A 372 14.62 1.32 3.62
N PHE A 373 14.49 1.96 2.47
CA PHE A 373 13.22 2.12 1.78
C PHE A 373 13.30 1.58 0.37
N ALA A 374 12.19 1.00 -0.08
CA ALA A 374 12.08 0.55 -1.46
C ALA A 374 10.74 0.98 -2.07
N GLY A 375 10.75 1.25 -3.36
CA GLY A 375 9.55 1.46 -4.13
C GLY A 375 8.91 0.14 -4.55
N GLN A 376 7.60 0.10 -4.72
CA GLN A 376 6.91 -1.12 -5.16
C GLN A 376 7.37 -1.63 -6.53
N SER A 377 7.91 -0.75 -7.37
CA SER A 377 8.34 -1.10 -8.72
C SER A 377 9.57 -2.00 -8.78
N THR A 378 10.40 -1.99 -7.75
CA THR A 378 11.67 -2.76 -7.71
C THR A 378 11.46 -4.27 -7.78
N THR A 379 10.31 -4.77 -7.33
CA THR A 379 9.95 -6.19 -7.42
C THR A 379 9.04 -6.55 -8.60
N LYS A 380 8.64 -5.56 -9.42
CA LYS A 380 7.76 -5.82 -10.59
C LYS A 380 8.56 -6.28 -11.82
N ILE A 381 9.37 -7.29 -11.61
CA ILE A 381 10.25 -7.92 -12.58
C ILE A 381 10.18 -9.45 -12.41
N PRO A 382 10.61 -10.25 -13.37
CA PRO A 382 10.77 -11.69 -13.16
C PRO A 382 11.66 -11.97 -11.95
N ALA A 383 11.22 -12.88 -11.08
CA ALA A 383 11.88 -13.21 -9.80
C ALA A 383 12.10 -11.99 -8.88
N GLY A 384 11.20 -11.01 -8.92
CA GLY A 384 11.32 -9.80 -8.11
C GLY A 384 11.27 -10.02 -6.60
N GLU A 385 10.70 -11.13 -6.15
CA GLU A 385 10.72 -11.57 -4.76
C GLU A 385 12.15 -11.75 -4.22
N MET A 386 13.12 -12.06 -5.07
CA MET A 386 14.52 -12.17 -4.67
C MET A 386 15.09 -10.82 -4.21
N PHE A 387 14.63 -9.71 -4.82
CA PHE A 387 15.03 -8.39 -4.35
C PHE A 387 14.46 -8.10 -2.96
N ALA A 388 13.20 -8.43 -2.71
CA ALA A 388 12.61 -8.22 -1.39
C ALA A 388 13.38 -9.01 -0.31
N GLN A 389 13.77 -10.27 -0.59
CA GLN A 389 14.59 -11.06 0.32
C GLN A 389 15.97 -10.43 0.56
N ALA A 390 16.66 -10.03 -0.50
CA ALA A 390 17.98 -9.39 -0.40
C ALA A 390 17.92 -8.04 0.35
N PHE A 391 16.85 -7.27 0.14
CA PHE A 391 16.59 -6.00 0.80
C PHE A 391 16.45 -6.16 2.32
N TYR A 392 15.62 -7.09 2.77
CA TYR A 392 15.46 -7.36 4.20
C TYR A 392 16.71 -7.98 4.81
N THR A 393 17.39 -8.88 4.10
CA THR A 393 18.65 -9.48 4.59
C THR A 393 19.71 -8.41 4.82
N LEU A 394 19.88 -7.48 3.89
CA LEU A 394 20.81 -6.34 4.05
C LEU A 394 20.48 -5.51 5.28
N ALA A 395 19.20 -5.23 5.51
CA ALA A 395 18.76 -4.48 6.67
C ALA A 395 18.98 -5.26 8.00
N PHE A 396 18.76 -6.57 8.01
CA PHE A 396 19.02 -7.41 9.18
C PHE A 396 20.53 -7.53 9.49
N MET A 397 21.38 -7.60 8.46
CA MET A 397 22.82 -7.58 8.63
C MET A 397 23.36 -6.28 9.25
N HIS A 398 22.67 -5.16 9.01
CA HIS A 398 22.97 -3.89 9.67
C HIS A 398 22.64 -3.93 11.18
N GLY A 399 21.65 -4.75 11.58
CA GLY A 399 21.18 -4.82 12.96
C GLY A 399 20.21 -3.71 13.33
N GLY A 400 19.77 -3.70 14.58
CA GLY A 400 18.95 -2.62 15.15
C GLY A 400 17.51 -2.53 14.63
N MET A 401 17.09 -3.41 13.72
CA MET A 401 15.74 -3.42 13.16
C MET A 401 14.65 -3.37 14.24
N GLY A 402 13.66 -2.50 14.04
CA GLY A 402 12.57 -2.30 14.99
C GLY A 402 12.87 -1.28 16.09
N THR A 403 14.03 -0.64 16.06
CA THR A 403 14.34 0.49 16.94
C THR A 403 14.20 1.82 16.19
N PRO A 404 13.92 2.95 16.90
CA PRO A 404 13.76 4.25 16.24
C PRO A 404 14.98 4.62 15.37
N GLY A 405 14.71 4.90 14.10
CA GLY A 405 15.74 5.23 13.12
C GLY A 405 16.34 4.03 12.37
N ASN A 406 15.92 2.79 12.67
CA ASN A 406 16.35 1.58 11.99
C ASN A 406 15.15 0.80 11.45
N TYR A 407 14.80 1.02 10.20
CA TYR A 407 13.66 0.39 9.56
C TYR A 407 13.97 -0.12 8.18
N ALA A 408 13.24 -1.15 7.74
CA ALA A 408 13.16 -1.56 6.35
C ALA A 408 11.69 -1.57 5.93
N SER A 409 11.34 -0.83 4.87
CA SER A 409 9.97 -0.73 4.42
C SER A 409 9.86 -0.48 2.92
N TRP A 410 9.01 -1.25 2.25
CA TRP A 410 8.61 -1.01 0.86
C TRP A 410 7.32 -0.20 0.75
N VAL A 411 6.54 -0.13 1.80
CA VAL A 411 5.30 0.67 1.82
C VAL A 411 5.60 2.16 2.00
N GLY A 412 6.76 2.48 2.53
CA GLY A 412 7.19 3.83 2.86
C GLY A 412 6.85 4.19 4.30
N LEU A 413 6.37 5.40 4.54
CA LEU A 413 6.06 5.89 5.87
C LEU A 413 4.58 5.79 6.16
N HIS A 414 4.24 5.42 7.36
CA HIS A 414 2.90 5.57 7.89
C HIS A 414 2.76 6.96 8.54
N GLU A 415 2.01 7.82 7.91
CA GLU A 415 1.74 9.16 8.44
C GLU A 415 0.59 9.11 9.44
N GLY A 416 0.82 8.51 10.61
CA GLY A 416 -0.03 8.67 11.79
C GLY A 416 -1.50 8.22 11.72
N MET A 417 -1.99 7.82 10.56
CA MET A 417 -3.38 7.42 10.35
C MET A 417 -3.56 5.94 10.06
N SER A 418 -2.49 5.28 9.79
CA SER A 418 -2.56 3.90 9.32
C SER A 418 -2.86 2.89 10.42
N LEU A 419 -2.63 3.25 11.65
CA LEU A 419 -3.02 2.37 12.75
C LEU A 419 -4.54 2.20 12.84
N ALA A 420 -5.32 3.23 12.55
CA ALA A 420 -6.76 3.12 12.62
C ALA A 420 -7.35 2.11 11.62
N PRO A 421 -7.01 2.15 10.33
CA PRO A 421 -7.44 1.11 9.38
C PRO A 421 -6.91 -0.28 9.74
N TYR A 422 -5.64 -0.40 10.09
CA TYR A 422 -5.07 -1.70 10.46
C TYR A 422 -5.63 -2.24 11.78
N CYS A 423 -5.83 -1.42 12.75
CA CYS A 423 -6.52 -1.79 13.96
C CYS A 423 -7.98 -2.18 13.69
N MET A 424 -8.58 -1.61 12.67
CA MET A 424 -9.94 -1.92 12.25
C MET A 424 -10.01 -3.12 11.31
N ALA A 425 -8.89 -3.48 10.68
CA ALA A 425 -8.82 -4.59 9.75
C ALA A 425 -9.00 -5.90 10.46
N GLY A 426 -9.91 -5.95 11.11
CA GLY A 426 -10.24 -7.18 11.51
C GLY A 426 -10.65 -7.43 12.90
N ASP A 427 -9.81 -7.49 13.66
CA ASP A 427 -10.09 -8.14 14.92
C ASP A 427 -10.15 -7.20 16.09
N SER A 428 -9.67 -5.98 15.91
CA SER A 428 -9.40 -5.09 17.02
C SER A 428 -10.47 -4.04 17.28
N SER A 429 -11.32 -3.76 16.30
CA SER A 429 -12.39 -2.80 16.45
C SER A 429 -13.70 -3.47 16.80
N ASP A 430 -14.28 -3.10 17.94
CA ASP A 430 -15.56 -3.66 18.37
C ASP A 430 -16.70 -3.42 17.37
N GLY A 431 -16.62 -2.36 16.57
CA GLY A 431 -17.55 -2.05 15.51
C GLY A 431 -17.47 -2.97 14.29
N PHE A 432 -16.30 -3.58 14.08
CA PHE A 432 -15.98 -4.34 12.87
C PHE A 432 -15.72 -5.83 13.10
N LYS A 433 -15.64 -6.27 14.32
CA LYS A 433 -15.56 -7.71 14.68
C LYS A 433 -16.64 -8.59 14.05
N LYS A 434 -17.63 -7.97 13.41
CA LYS A 434 -18.77 -8.64 12.79
C LYS A 434 -18.81 -8.51 11.29
N ASN A 435 -17.71 -8.12 10.65
CA ASN A 435 -17.65 -8.27 9.20
C ASN A 435 -17.81 -9.74 8.88
N PRO A 436 -18.86 -10.13 8.18
CA PRO A 436 -19.07 -11.52 7.87
C PRO A 436 -17.87 -11.99 7.02
N ALA A 437 -17.21 -13.04 7.49
CA ALA A 437 -16.22 -13.71 6.67
C ALA A 437 -16.88 -14.23 5.39
N ASN A 438 -16.12 -14.31 4.31
CA ASN A 438 -16.61 -14.93 3.09
C ASN A 438 -16.90 -16.43 3.36
N PRO A 439 -18.16 -16.87 3.31
CA PRO A 439 -18.51 -18.25 3.65
C PRO A 439 -18.04 -19.27 2.61
N LEU A 440 -17.60 -18.82 1.43
CA LEU A 440 -17.13 -19.74 0.38
C LEU A 440 -15.77 -20.32 0.67
N THR A 441 -14.90 -19.58 1.29
CA THR A 441 -13.57 -20.09 1.59
C THR A 441 -12.90 -19.33 2.72
N PRO A 442 -12.10 -20.00 3.55
CA PRO A 442 -10.99 -19.37 4.24
C PRO A 442 -9.82 -19.07 3.27
N LYS A 443 -9.90 -19.53 2.03
CA LYS A 443 -8.91 -19.36 0.97
C LYS A 443 -9.53 -18.49 -0.09
N SER A 444 -9.29 -17.19 -0.03
CA SER A 444 -9.60 -16.30 -1.14
C SER A 444 -8.60 -16.59 -2.27
N LEU A 445 -8.98 -16.31 -3.50
CA LEU A 445 -8.04 -16.28 -4.63
C LEU A 445 -6.88 -15.31 -4.41
N SER A 446 -7.00 -14.49 -3.41
CA SER A 446 -6.05 -13.49 -2.99
C SER A 446 -5.08 -13.98 -1.94
N SER A 447 -5.43 -14.98 -1.17
CA SER A 447 -4.43 -15.61 -0.35
C SER A 447 -3.49 -16.31 -1.30
N VAL A 448 -2.40 -15.64 -1.62
CA VAL A 448 -1.24 -16.38 -2.08
C VAL A 448 -1.09 -17.51 -1.09
N PRO A 449 -1.22 -18.75 -1.53
CA PRO A 449 -1.04 -19.86 -0.60
C PRO A 449 0.31 -19.65 0.06
N LEU A 450 0.35 -19.72 1.37
CA LEU A 450 1.61 -19.88 2.07
C LEU A 450 2.37 -21.00 1.35
N TRP A 451 3.67 -20.92 1.25
CA TRP A 451 4.50 -21.92 0.57
C TRP A 451 4.12 -23.34 0.94
N SER A 452 3.73 -23.59 2.20
CA SER A 452 3.18 -24.86 2.69
C SER A 452 1.86 -25.29 2.02
N GLU A 453 1.12 -24.35 1.44
CA GLU A 453 -0.10 -24.64 0.67
C GLU A 453 0.19 -24.78 -0.83
N MET A 454 1.34 -24.30 -1.32
CA MET A 454 1.80 -24.52 -2.69
C MET A 454 2.31 -25.95 -2.91
N GLU A 455 2.67 -26.66 -1.86
CA GLU A 455 3.02 -28.09 -1.92
C GLU A 455 1.79 -28.99 -2.16
N ASP A 456 0.58 -28.46 -1.95
CA ASP A 456 -0.66 -29.16 -2.33
C ASP A 456 -1.26 -28.52 -3.59
N PRO A 457 -0.88 -28.97 -4.80
CA PRO A 457 -1.45 -28.44 -6.03
C PRO A 457 -2.97 -28.64 -6.12
N THR A 458 -3.54 -29.55 -5.33
CA THR A 458 -5.00 -29.77 -5.30
C THR A 458 -5.74 -28.63 -4.57
N ALA A 459 -5.05 -27.81 -3.80
CA ALA A 459 -5.63 -26.63 -3.20
C ALA A 459 -6.09 -25.60 -4.26
N TRP A 460 -5.48 -25.63 -5.45
CA TRP A 460 -5.81 -24.78 -6.59
C TRP A 460 -6.98 -25.32 -7.44
N GLU A 461 -7.21 -26.62 -7.41
CA GLU A 461 -8.27 -27.25 -8.20
C GLU A 461 -9.68 -26.95 -7.67
N LYS A 462 -9.80 -26.38 -6.50
CA LYS A 462 -11.10 -26.13 -5.85
C LYS A 462 -11.78 -24.82 -6.26
N VAL A 463 -11.14 -23.99 -7.05
CA VAL A 463 -11.74 -22.77 -7.60
C VAL A 463 -12.02 -22.96 -9.08
N ASP A 464 -13.22 -23.36 -9.39
CA ASP A 464 -13.66 -23.43 -10.77
C ASP A 464 -14.06 -22.04 -11.26
N TYR A 465 -13.13 -21.39 -11.92
CA TYR A 465 -13.38 -20.10 -12.55
C TYR A 465 -14.42 -20.13 -13.65
N SER A 466 -14.69 -21.32 -14.24
CA SER A 466 -15.68 -21.45 -15.30
C SER A 466 -17.08 -21.14 -14.79
N GLU A 467 -17.37 -21.45 -13.53
CA GLU A 467 -18.65 -21.10 -12.90
C GLU A 467 -18.85 -19.58 -12.73
N CYS A 468 -17.75 -18.82 -12.60
CA CYS A 468 -17.81 -17.36 -12.47
C CYS A 468 -18.14 -16.65 -13.80
N TRP A 469 -17.80 -17.24 -14.94
CA TRP A 469 -17.98 -16.62 -16.25
C TRP A 469 -19.34 -16.87 -16.87
N GLN A 470 -20.11 -17.82 -16.37
CA GLN A 470 -21.42 -18.17 -16.93
C GLN A 470 -22.50 -17.12 -16.63
N SER A 471 -22.26 -16.24 -15.69
CA SER A 471 -23.21 -15.20 -15.28
C SER A 471 -22.90 -13.80 -15.86
N ILE A 472 -21.87 -13.65 -16.66
CA ILE A 472 -21.48 -12.41 -17.34
C ILE A 472 -21.88 -12.49 -18.81
#